data_b1dbdc1e23f8f39f7aa54e45f50a6bd2
#
_entry.id   b1dbdc1e23f8f39f7aa54e45f50a6bd2
#
_cell.length_a   1.000
_cell.length_b   1.000
_cell.length_c   1.000
_cell.angle_alpha   90.00
_cell.angle_beta   90.00
_cell.angle_gamma   90.00
#
_symmetry.space_group_name_H-M   'P 1'
#
loop_
_entity.id
_entity.type
_entity.pdbx_description
1 polymer ?
#
loop_
_entity_poly.entity_id
_entity_poly.type
_entity_poly.pdbx_seq_one_letter_code
_entity_poly.pdbx_strand_id
1 'polypeptide(L)'
;LTDPIEDRAKDWLDYKINYQATFAAQLMYPMVDTYEVMPWPDRIYQGLYRIAGTDQKERIPRSYSTQMQTMVNTLNDIRTSDKKITGTQGIGVLMANSLMFQRFPNHNGYDDPQFSSFYGQTLPLLKRGIPVELVHMENTPFKETFKGLHILVMSYSNMKPMKPEYHNYLADWVKKGGILIYCGEDIDPYQTVLEWWNTDGNEYKAPSEHLFEKMNLSRNPGEGTYPVSYTH
;
A
#
# COMPACT_ATOMS: atom_id res chain seq x y z
N LEU A 1 -6.32 -9.62 3.84
CA LEU A 1 -6.78 -9.52 5.23
C LEU A 1 -5.80 -10.29 6.12
N THR A 2 -5.16 -9.60 7.06
CA THR A 2 -4.29 -10.24 8.05
C THR A 2 -5.15 -10.99 9.05
N ASP A 3 -4.86 -12.25 9.30
CA ASP A 3 -5.52 -13.00 10.37
C ASP A 3 -5.04 -12.45 11.73
N PRO A 4 -5.93 -11.92 12.57
CA PRO A 4 -5.54 -11.36 13.85
C PRO A 4 -4.79 -12.32 14.77
N ILE A 5 -4.97 -13.61 14.62
CA ILE A 5 -4.31 -14.62 15.46
C ILE A 5 -2.83 -14.81 15.08
N GLU A 6 -2.49 -14.61 13.82
CA GLU A 6 -1.12 -14.78 13.33
C GLU A 6 -0.24 -13.58 13.63
N ASP A 7 -0.82 -12.40 13.73
CA ASP A 7 -0.10 -11.17 14.05
C ASP A 7 -0.24 -10.81 15.54
N ARG A 8 0.63 -11.39 16.35
CA ARG A 8 0.59 -11.25 17.81
C ARG A 8 1.03 -9.86 18.32
N ALA A 9 1.54 -9.01 17.44
CA ALA A 9 2.06 -7.70 17.81
C ALA A 9 0.97 -6.63 17.92
N LYS A 10 -0.19 -6.84 17.30
CA LYS A 10 -1.29 -5.87 17.25
C LYS A 10 -2.38 -6.18 18.26
N ASP A 11 -3.07 -5.14 18.71
CA ASP A 11 -4.27 -5.27 19.54
C ASP A 11 -5.54 -5.23 18.68
N TRP A 12 -6.71 -5.42 19.31
CA TRP A 12 -7.97 -5.44 18.58
C TRP A 12 -8.32 -4.09 17.94
N LEU A 13 -7.84 -2.97 18.49
CA LEU A 13 -8.08 -1.64 17.94
C LEU A 13 -7.36 -1.46 16.60
N ASP A 14 -6.13 -1.93 16.51
CA ASP A 14 -5.38 -1.94 15.24
C ASP A 14 -6.11 -2.77 14.19
N TYR A 15 -6.60 -3.94 14.56
CA TYR A 15 -7.39 -4.77 13.65
C TYR A 15 -8.66 -4.09 13.20
N LYS A 16 -9.38 -3.45 14.13
CA LYS A 16 -10.58 -2.70 13.80
C LYS A 16 -10.30 -1.63 12.74
N ILE A 17 -9.27 -0.83 12.95
CA ILE A 17 -8.90 0.28 12.06
C ILE A 17 -8.47 -0.28 10.69
N ASN A 18 -7.60 -1.27 10.67
CA ASN A 18 -7.11 -1.88 9.44
C ASN A 18 -8.24 -2.57 8.66
N TYR A 19 -9.13 -3.26 9.35
CA TYR A 19 -10.27 -3.92 8.73
C TYR A 19 -11.23 -2.91 8.11
N GLN A 20 -11.53 -1.82 8.81
CA GLN A 20 -12.36 -0.73 8.28
C GLN A 20 -11.74 -0.09 7.05
N ALA A 21 -10.43 0.19 7.07
CA ALA A 21 -9.72 0.78 5.94
C ALA A 21 -9.72 -0.16 4.72
N THR A 22 -9.46 -1.45 4.94
CA THR A 22 -9.48 -2.46 3.87
C THR A 22 -10.87 -2.61 3.27
N PHE A 23 -11.90 -2.65 4.10
CA PHE A 23 -13.28 -2.72 3.66
C PHE A 23 -13.68 -1.49 2.83
N ALA A 24 -13.37 -0.29 3.32
CA ALA A 24 -13.65 0.95 2.60
C ALA A 24 -12.92 0.99 1.24
N ALA A 25 -11.65 0.55 1.21
CA ALA A 25 -10.88 0.49 -0.03
C ALA A 25 -11.51 -0.46 -1.07
N GLN A 26 -11.99 -1.62 -0.63
CA GLN A 26 -12.67 -2.57 -1.51
C GLN A 26 -13.96 -1.98 -2.09
N LEU A 27 -14.74 -1.24 -1.30
CA LEU A 27 -15.97 -0.60 -1.77
C LEU A 27 -15.71 0.47 -2.83
N MET A 28 -14.52 1.05 -2.86
CA MET A 28 -14.14 2.06 -3.85
C MET A 28 -13.67 1.44 -5.18
N TYR A 29 -13.52 0.13 -5.25
CA TYR A 29 -13.05 -0.56 -6.45
C TYR A 29 -14.22 -1.06 -7.28
N PRO A 30 -14.51 -0.45 -8.44
CA PRO A 30 -15.73 -0.72 -9.20
C PRO A 30 -15.80 -2.12 -9.81
N MET A 31 -14.68 -2.82 -9.87
CA MET A 31 -14.59 -4.18 -10.42
C MET A 31 -14.87 -5.26 -9.38
N VAL A 32 -14.95 -4.90 -8.08
CA VAL A 32 -15.21 -5.84 -7.00
C VAL A 32 -16.70 -5.85 -6.70
N ASP A 33 -17.36 -6.95 -6.99
CA ASP A 33 -18.80 -7.14 -6.78
C ASP A 33 -19.14 -8.28 -5.82
N THR A 34 -18.16 -9.09 -5.48
CA THR A 34 -18.31 -10.24 -4.57
C THR A 34 -17.31 -10.14 -3.43
N TYR A 35 -17.81 -10.29 -2.21
CA TYR A 35 -17.02 -10.11 -1.00
C TYR A 35 -17.11 -11.35 -0.12
N GLU A 36 -15.97 -11.82 0.35
CA GLU A 36 -15.87 -12.83 1.36
C GLU A 36 -15.47 -12.19 2.69
N VAL A 37 -16.29 -12.38 3.71
CA VAL A 37 -16.04 -11.87 5.05
C VAL A 37 -15.51 -13.01 5.91
N MET A 38 -14.22 -13.11 5.97
CA MET A 38 -13.42 -14.05 6.77
C MET A 38 -13.86 -15.52 6.80
N PRO A 39 -12.99 -16.43 6.38
CA PRO A 39 -13.30 -17.87 6.34
C PRO A 39 -13.41 -18.53 7.73
N TRP A 40 -13.00 -17.84 8.82
CA TRP A 40 -12.94 -18.41 10.17
C TRP A 40 -13.60 -17.49 11.20
N PRO A 41 -14.95 -17.38 11.22
CA PRO A 41 -15.64 -16.50 12.17
C PRO A 41 -15.35 -16.86 13.64
N ASP A 42 -15.08 -18.11 13.97
CA ASP A 42 -14.74 -18.53 15.32
C ASP A 42 -13.48 -17.86 15.86
N ARG A 43 -12.49 -17.60 15.01
CA ARG A 43 -11.29 -16.91 15.40
C ARG A 43 -11.56 -15.47 15.81
N ILE A 44 -12.52 -14.81 15.17
CA ILE A 44 -12.93 -13.45 15.52
C ILE A 44 -13.75 -13.45 16.81
N TYR A 45 -14.77 -14.32 16.88
CA TYR A 45 -15.75 -14.26 17.96
C TYR A 45 -15.33 -14.97 19.23
N GLN A 46 -14.43 -15.95 19.12
CA GLN A 46 -13.96 -16.76 20.24
C GLN A 46 -12.48 -16.53 20.58
N GLY A 47 -11.72 -15.87 19.71
CA GLY A 47 -10.31 -15.61 19.91
C GLY A 47 -10.04 -14.68 21.10
N LEU A 48 -8.86 -14.84 21.69
CA LEU A 48 -8.33 -13.95 22.73
C LEU A 48 -7.28 -13.04 22.12
N TYR A 49 -7.44 -11.74 22.31
CA TYR A 49 -6.59 -10.69 21.75
C TYR A 49 -5.92 -9.90 22.84
N ARG A 50 -4.72 -9.44 22.55
CA ARG A 50 -3.93 -8.64 23.49
C ARG A 50 -4.61 -7.28 23.74
N ILE A 51 -4.60 -6.86 25.00
CA ILE A 51 -4.96 -5.50 25.38
C ILE A 51 -3.76 -4.59 25.14
N ALA A 52 -3.97 -3.46 24.47
CA ALA A 52 -2.91 -2.49 24.18
C ALA A 52 -2.11 -2.12 25.43
N GLY A 53 -0.77 -2.15 25.31
CA GLY A 53 0.13 -1.81 26.41
C GLY A 53 0.24 -2.83 27.54
N THR A 54 -0.35 -4.02 27.41
CA THR A 54 -0.30 -5.09 28.43
C THR A 54 -0.01 -6.46 27.80
N ASP A 55 0.34 -7.44 28.63
CA ASP A 55 0.44 -8.86 28.23
C ASP A 55 -0.87 -9.63 28.44
N GLN A 56 -1.92 -8.94 28.88
CA GLN A 56 -3.22 -9.54 29.09
C GLN A 56 -3.98 -9.72 27.78
N LYS A 57 -4.84 -10.72 27.75
CA LYS A 57 -5.70 -11.02 26.59
C LYS A 57 -7.15 -11.02 27.01
N GLU A 58 -8.00 -10.53 26.14
CA GLU A 58 -9.44 -10.53 26.28
C GLU A 58 -10.13 -10.98 24.99
N ARG A 59 -11.39 -11.30 25.08
CA ARG A 59 -12.21 -11.55 23.89
C ARG A 59 -12.48 -10.25 23.15
N ILE A 60 -12.66 -10.36 21.83
CA ILE A 60 -13.08 -9.22 21.03
C ILE A 60 -14.33 -8.58 21.61
N PRO A 61 -14.37 -7.26 21.75
CA PRO A 61 -15.55 -6.54 22.21
C PRO A 61 -16.78 -6.78 21.30
N ARG A 62 -17.97 -6.75 21.86
CA ARG A 62 -19.23 -6.89 21.09
C ARG A 62 -19.37 -5.81 20.00
N SER A 63 -18.76 -4.64 20.20
CA SER A 63 -18.72 -3.58 19.19
C SER A 63 -18.11 -4.04 17.87
N TYR A 64 -17.20 -5.00 17.89
CA TYR A 64 -16.64 -5.58 16.68
C TYR A 64 -17.66 -6.45 15.94
N SER A 65 -18.45 -7.24 16.65
CA SER A 65 -19.57 -7.99 16.05
C SER A 65 -20.57 -7.04 15.38
N THR A 66 -20.86 -5.90 16.02
CA THR A 66 -21.72 -4.86 15.45
C THR A 66 -21.10 -4.27 14.17
N GLN A 67 -19.79 -4.02 14.19
CA GLN A 67 -19.07 -3.54 12.99
C GLN A 67 -19.18 -4.54 11.85
N MET A 68 -18.95 -5.83 12.10
CA MET A 68 -19.08 -6.88 11.08
C MET A 68 -20.50 -6.93 10.50
N GLN A 69 -21.51 -6.86 11.35
CA GLN A 69 -22.91 -6.81 10.91
C GLN A 69 -23.19 -5.57 10.07
N THR A 70 -22.65 -4.42 10.47
CA THR A 70 -22.78 -3.18 9.68
C THR A 70 -22.14 -3.31 8.31
N MET A 71 -20.95 -3.93 8.22
CA MET A 71 -20.29 -4.19 6.94
C MET A 71 -21.13 -5.08 6.03
N VAL A 72 -21.66 -6.18 6.56
CA VAL A 72 -22.53 -7.09 5.80
C VAL A 72 -23.79 -6.36 5.31
N ASN A 73 -24.42 -5.57 6.16
CA ASN A 73 -25.59 -4.79 5.77
C ASN A 73 -25.25 -3.75 4.70
N THR A 74 -24.11 -3.06 4.82
CA THR A 74 -23.64 -2.10 3.82
C THR A 74 -23.43 -2.78 2.45
N LEU A 75 -22.84 -3.96 2.42
CA LEU A 75 -22.65 -4.72 1.17
C LEU A 75 -23.99 -5.10 0.54
N ASN A 76 -24.97 -5.52 1.35
CA ASN A 76 -26.30 -5.83 0.86
C ASN A 76 -27.01 -4.58 0.30
N ASP A 77 -26.90 -3.44 0.98
CA ASP A 77 -27.49 -2.18 0.54
C ASP A 77 -26.85 -1.67 -0.77
N ILE A 78 -25.53 -1.78 -0.90
CA ILE A 78 -24.82 -1.42 -2.14
C ILE A 78 -25.30 -2.29 -3.30
N ARG A 79 -25.45 -3.60 -3.08
CA ARG A 79 -25.91 -4.55 -4.10
C ARG A 79 -27.32 -4.23 -4.63
N THR A 80 -28.17 -3.72 -3.75
CA THR A 80 -29.58 -3.40 -4.08
C THR A 80 -29.82 -1.95 -4.48
N SER A 81 -28.80 -1.08 -4.38
CA SER A 81 -28.91 0.34 -4.66
C SER A 81 -28.55 0.65 -6.12
N ASP A 82 -29.16 1.69 -6.67
CA ASP A 82 -28.81 2.24 -8.01
C ASP A 82 -27.50 3.06 -7.99
N LYS A 83 -26.75 3.02 -6.90
CA LYS A 83 -25.48 3.75 -6.76
C LYS A 83 -24.42 3.15 -7.67
N LYS A 84 -23.74 4.03 -8.39
CA LYS A 84 -22.61 3.67 -9.22
C LYS A 84 -21.30 3.93 -8.47
N ILE A 85 -20.49 2.89 -8.33
CA ILE A 85 -19.11 3.04 -7.84
C ILE A 85 -18.25 3.45 -9.04
N THR A 86 -17.58 4.60 -8.94
CA THR A 86 -16.79 5.16 -10.05
C THR A 86 -15.28 4.97 -9.89
N GLY A 87 -14.83 4.36 -8.80
CA GLY A 87 -13.41 4.16 -8.50
C GLY A 87 -12.69 5.44 -8.07
N THR A 88 -11.40 5.50 -8.33
CA THR A 88 -10.54 6.64 -8.00
C THR A 88 -10.83 7.85 -8.85
N GLN A 89 -10.48 9.03 -8.34
CA GLN A 89 -10.51 10.30 -9.08
C GLN A 89 -9.16 10.63 -9.72
N GLY A 90 -8.38 9.63 -10.08
CA GLY A 90 -7.10 9.80 -10.76
C GLY A 90 -5.89 9.81 -9.83
N ILE A 91 -6.04 9.31 -8.61
CA ILE A 91 -4.94 9.14 -7.66
C ILE A 91 -4.58 7.65 -7.57
N GLY A 92 -3.33 7.34 -7.90
CA GLY A 92 -2.78 5.99 -7.79
C GLY A 92 -1.68 5.90 -6.73
N VAL A 93 -1.51 4.71 -6.17
CA VAL A 93 -0.35 4.35 -5.33
C VAL A 93 0.35 3.17 -5.97
N LEU A 94 1.65 3.31 -6.20
CA LEU A 94 2.44 2.29 -6.88
C LEU A 94 2.74 1.12 -5.94
N MET A 95 2.63 -0.08 -6.48
CA MET A 95 3.09 -1.32 -5.86
C MET A 95 3.86 -2.15 -6.88
N ALA A 96 4.93 -2.82 -6.46
CA ALA A 96 5.66 -3.79 -7.27
C ALA A 96 5.60 -5.18 -6.62
N ASN A 97 5.73 -6.22 -7.43
CA ASN A 97 5.74 -7.60 -6.95
C ASN A 97 6.88 -7.87 -5.96
N SER A 98 7.99 -7.15 -6.06
CA SER A 98 9.12 -7.24 -5.13
C SER A 98 8.76 -6.90 -3.68
N LEU A 99 7.67 -6.18 -3.43
CA LEU A 99 7.16 -5.94 -2.09
C LEU A 99 6.83 -7.25 -1.35
N MET A 100 6.33 -8.25 -2.06
CA MET A 100 6.00 -9.55 -1.51
C MET A 100 7.22 -10.43 -1.23
N PHE A 101 8.31 -10.21 -1.95
CA PHE A 101 9.52 -11.04 -1.86
C PHE A 101 10.51 -10.56 -0.78
N GLN A 102 10.34 -9.37 -0.26
CA GLN A 102 11.26 -8.78 0.72
C GLN A 102 11.10 -9.33 2.15
N ARG A 103 10.26 -10.34 2.33
CA ARG A 103 10.17 -11.13 3.57
C ARG A 103 11.35 -12.08 3.77
N PHE A 104 12.07 -12.44 2.72
CA PHE A 104 13.11 -13.45 2.71
C PHE A 104 14.39 -12.92 2.05
N PRO A 105 15.55 -13.26 2.57
CA PRO A 105 15.83 -14.00 3.80
C PRO A 105 15.47 -13.19 5.06
N ASN A 106 15.42 -13.85 6.22
CA ASN A 106 15.18 -13.23 7.52
C ASN A 106 16.06 -12.00 7.73
N HIS A 107 15.43 -10.86 7.95
CA HIS A 107 16.09 -9.62 8.26
C HIS A 107 15.90 -9.32 9.75
N ASN A 108 16.99 -9.33 10.51
CA ASN A 108 16.96 -8.95 11.91
C ASN A 108 16.42 -7.52 12.05
N GLY A 109 15.33 -7.35 12.80
CA GLY A 109 14.66 -6.07 12.99
C GLY A 109 13.51 -5.79 12.01
N TYR A 110 13.17 -6.73 11.12
CA TYR A 110 12.03 -6.65 10.21
C TYR A 110 11.12 -7.86 10.43
N ASP A 111 10.41 -7.86 11.53
CA ASP A 111 9.54 -8.98 11.94
C ASP A 111 8.20 -9.00 11.22
N ASP A 112 7.82 -7.91 10.56
CA ASP A 112 6.54 -7.75 9.90
C ASP A 112 6.72 -7.61 8.37
N PRO A 113 5.76 -8.05 7.54
CA PRO A 113 5.78 -7.74 6.12
C PRO A 113 5.96 -6.24 5.93
N GLN A 114 6.97 -5.85 5.18
CA GLN A 114 7.36 -4.46 5.05
C GLN A 114 6.38 -3.67 4.15
N PHE A 115 5.11 -3.81 4.43
CA PHE A 115 4.04 -3.02 3.82
C PHE A 115 3.91 -1.62 4.42
N SER A 116 4.66 -1.31 5.49
CA SER A 116 4.53 -0.05 6.23
C SER A 116 4.66 1.17 5.33
N SER A 117 5.62 1.19 4.42
CA SER A 117 5.77 2.30 3.47
C SER A 117 4.58 2.41 2.51
N PHE A 118 4.08 1.29 1.99
CA PHE A 118 2.91 1.24 1.14
C PHE A 118 1.65 1.68 1.89
N TYR A 119 1.41 1.15 3.07
CA TYR A 119 0.28 1.55 3.91
C TYR A 119 0.38 3.00 4.37
N GLY A 120 1.60 3.49 4.68
CA GLY A 120 1.84 4.88 5.03
C GLY A 120 1.43 5.86 3.93
N GLN A 121 1.56 5.47 2.66
CA GLN A 121 1.13 6.26 1.50
C GLN A 121 -0.37 6.14 1.22
N THR A 122 -0.97 4.99 1.49
CA THR A 122 -2.34 4.66 1.09
C THR A 122 -3.37 5.00 2.17
N LEU A 123 -3.14 4.57 3.42
CA LEU A 123 -4.12 4.70 4.50
C LEU A 123 -4.50 6.14 4.85
N PRO A 124 -3.61 7.13 4.85
CA PRO A 124 -3.98 8.51 5.13
C PRO A 124 -5.01 9.08 4.15
N LEU A 125 -4.94 8.67 2.87
CA LEU A 125 -5.90 9.04 1.84
C LEU A 125 -7.25 8.35 2.08
N LEU A 126 -7.23 7.04 2.25
CA LEU A 126 -8.43 6.24 2.49
C LEU A 126 -9.18 6.65 3.76
N LYS A 127 -8.46 6.94 4.85
CA LYS A 127 -9.05 7.44 6.10
C LYS A 127 -9.75 8.80 5.95
N ARG A 128 -9.42 9.56 4.93
CA ARG A 128 -10.07 10.83 4.57
C ARG A 128 -11.17 10.68 3.51
N GLY A 129 -11.49 9.43 3.14
CA GLY A 129 -12.48 9.16 2.09
C GLY A 129 -11.99 9.47 0.67
N ILE A 130 -10.67 9.57 0.47
CA ILE A 130 -10.08 9.79 -0.85
C ILE A 130 -9.77 8.42 -1.45
N PRO A 131 -10.48 8.00 -2.51
CA PRO A 131 -10.23 6.73 -3.17
C PRO A 131 -8.90 6.74 -3.92
N VAL A 132 -8.18 5.64 -3.85
CA VAL A 132 -6.91 5.44 -4.56
C VAL A 132 -6.97 4.17 -5.39
N GLU A 133 -6.25 4.17 -6.50
CA GLU A 133 -6.05 2.99 -7.34
C GLU A 133 -4.68 2.37 -7.04
N LEU A 134 -4.63 1.04 -7.03
CA LEU A 134 -3.35 0.33 -6.97
C LEU A 134 -2.76 0.24 -8.36
N VAL A 135 -1.59 0.81 -8.54
CA VAL A 135 -0.85 0.78 -9.80
C VAL A 135 0.31 -0.20 -9.66
N HIS A 136 0.21 -1.34 -10.33
CA HIS A 136 1.30 -2.30 -10.35
C HIS A 136 2.41 -1.86 -11.30
N MET A 137 3.64 -1.86 -10.81
CA MET A 137 4.84 -1.54 -11.58
C MET A 137 4.94 -2.38 -12.85
N GLU A 138 4.66 -3.66 -12.71
CA GLU A 138 4.75 -4.65 -13.80
C GLU A 138 3.70 -4.42 -14.89
N ASN A 139 2.66 -3.65 -14.60
CA ASN A 139 1.62 -3.28 -15.56
C ASN A 139 1.92 -1.97 -16.30
N THR A 140 2.98 -1.25 -15.96
CA THR A 140 3.34 0.02 -16.62
C THR A 140 3.51 -0.05 -18.14
N PRO A 141 3.90 -1.19 -18.76
CA PRO A 141 3.92 -1.32 -20.22
C PRO A 141 2.54 -1.22 -20.89
N PHE A 142 1.46 -1.45 -20.16
CA PHE A 142 0.11 -1.40 -20.70
C PHE A 142 -0.45 0.03 -20.61
N LYS A 143 -1.01 0.52 -21.71
CA LYS A 143 -1.55 1.90 -21.80
C LYS A 143 -2.70 2.16 -20.82
N GLU A 144 -3.46 1.13 -20.53
CA GLU A 144 -4.60 1.16 -19.62
C GLU A 144 -4.19 1.46 -18.19
N THR A 145 -2.97 1.12 -17.79
CA THR A 145 -2.44 1.33 -16.43
C THR A 145 -2.47 2.80 -16.01
N PHE A 146 -2.24 3.71 -16.94
CA PHE A 146 -2.22 5.14 -16.65
C PHE A 146 -3.50 5.87 -17.09
N LYS A 147 -4.50 5.15 -17.60
CA LYS A 147 -5.73 5.75 -18.09
C LYS A 147 -6.53 6.38 -16.97
N GLY A 148 -6.77 7.68 -17.05
CA GLY A 148 -7.49 8.43 -16.02
C GLY A 148 -6.65 8.76 -14.77
N LEU A 149 -5.38 8.33 -14.72
CA LEU A 149 -4.48 8.64 -13.62
C LEU A 149 -3.87 10.04 -13.83
N HIS A 150 -3.92 10.86 -12.79
CA HIS A 150 -3.34 12.22 -12.77
C HIS A 150 -2.17 12.31 -11.78
N ILE A 151 -2.28 11.63 -10.65
CA ILE A 151 -1.29 11.63 -9.57
C ILE A 151 -0.91 10.19 -9.27
N LEU A 152 0.39 9.93 -9.19
CA LEU A 152 0.95 8.66 -8.74
C LEU A 152 1.86 8.88 -7.54
N VAL A 153 1.50 8.29 -6.41
CA VAL A 153 2.34 8.27 -5.21
C VAL A 153 3.15 6.98 -5.21
N MET A 154 4.43 7.06 -4.99
CA MET A 154 5.30 5.89 -5.00
C MET A 154 6.48 5.99 -4.04
N SER A 155 7.03 4.84 -3.70
CA SER A 155 8.28 4.67 -2.96
C SER A 155 8.99 3.42 -3.45
N TYR A 156 10.31 3.42 -3.36
CA TYR A 156 11.10 2.20 -3.48
C TYR A 156 11.53 1.62 -2.12
N SER A 157 11.07 2.21 -1.03
CA SER A 157 11.30 1.65 0.31
C SER A 157 10.66 0.27 0.43
N ASN A 158 11.47 -0.74 0.74
CA ASN A 158 11.09 -2.16 0.82
C ASN A 158 10.45 -2.73 -0.46
N MET A 159 10.64 -2.06 -1.59
CA MET A 159 10.09 -2.43 -2.89
C MET A 159 11.02 -1.95 -3.99
N LYS A 160 11.40 -2.81 -4.92
CA LYS A 160 12.34 -2.46 -6.00
C LYS A 160 11.78 -2.82 -7.37
N PRO A 161 12.06 -2.03 -8.41
CA PRO A 161 11.67 -2.38 -9.77
C PRO A 161 12.54 -3.53 -10.28
N MET A 162 11.92 -4.60 -10.74
CA MET A 162 12.62 -5.79 -11.23
C MET A 162 13.28 -5.57 -12.58
N LYS A 163 12.91 -4.51 -13.30
CA LYS A 163 13.44 -4.18 -14.64
C LYS A 163 13.58 -2.68 -14.82
N PRO A 164 14.67 -2.21 -15.46
CA PRO A 164 14.87 -0.78 -15.72
C PRO A 164 13.85 -0.19 -16.70
N GLU A 165 13.26 -0.99 -17.58
CA GLU A 165 12.31 -0.53 -18.60
C GLU A 165 11.05 0.10 -18.01
N TYR A 166 10.64 -0.31 -16.81
CA TYR A 166 9.47 0.28 -16.15
C TYR A 166 9.63 1.79 -15.95
N HIS A 167 10.85 2.27 -15.75
CA HIS A 167 11.14 3.69 -15.61
C HIS A 167 10.89 4.50 -16.89
N ASN A 168 11.01 3.89 -18.05
CA ASN A 168 10.72 4.57 -19.31
C ASN A 168 9.21 4.91 -19.38
N TYR A 169 8.35 3.98 -19.02
CA TYR A 169 6.89 4.19 -19.03
C TYR A 169 6.44 5.21 -18.00
N LEU A 170 7.02 5.18 -16.79
CA LEU A 170 6.76 6.17 -15.73
C LEU A 170 7.22 7.57 -16.17
N ALA A 171 8.45 7.68 -16.69
CA ALA A 171 9.00 8.95 -17.16
C ALA A 171 8.18 9.51 -18.34
N ASP A 172 7.76 8.68 -19.28
CA ASP A 172 6.92 9.10 -20.40
C ASP A 172 5.54 9.58 -19.94
N TRP A 173 4.95 8.93 -18.93
CA TRP A 173 3.71 9.38 -18.35
C TRP A 173 3.85 10.74 -17.66
N VAL A 174 4.92 10.96 -16.90
CA VAL A 174 5.22 12.26 -16.26
C VAL A 174 5.44 13.35 -17.33
N LYS A 175 6.22 13.05 -18.37
CA LYS A 175 6.46 14.01 -19.49
C LYS A 175 5.19 14.40 -20.23
N LYS A 176 4.14 13.57 -20.17
CA LYS A 176 2.82 13.84 -20.73
C LYS A 176 1.88 14.59 -19.77
N GLY A 177 2.35 15.01 -18.61
CA GLY A 177 1.60 15.82 -17.65
C GLY A 177 1.13 15.05 -16.40
N GLY A 178 1.54 13.82 -16.20
CA GLY A 178 1.33 13.10 -14.95
C GLY A 178 2.14 13.69 -13.80
N ILE A 179 1.59 13.68 -12.60
CA ILE A 179 2.24 14.15 -11.38
C ILE A 179 2.74 12.95 -10.61
N LEU A 180 4.06 12.82 -10.45
CA LEU A 180 4.68 11.79 -9.63
C LEU A 180 5.07 12.39 -8.28
N ILE A 181 4.62 11.76 -7.19
CA ILE A 181 5.02 12.06 -5.82
C ILE A 181 5.88 10.89 -5.34
N TYR A 182 7.19 11.12 -5.27
CA TYR A 182 8.13 10.14 -4.78
C TYR A 182 8.35 10.32 -3.28
N CYS A 183 8.11 9.28 -2.49
CA CYS A 183 8.25 9.27 -1.04
C CYS A 183 9.31 8.25 -0.64
N GLY A 184 10.25 8.63 0.19
CA GLY A 184 11.25 7.70 0.74
C GLY A 184 12.69 8.21 0.58
N GLU A 185 13.56 7.65 1.39
CA GLU A 185 14.98 8.01 1.45
C GLU A 185 15.88 6.97 0.77
N ASP A 186 15.30 5.86 0.27
CA ASP A 186 16.04 4.76 -0.38
C ASP A 186 17.16 4.18 0.49
N ILE A 187 16.91 4.03 1.79
CA ILE A 187 17.88 3.55 2.79
C ILE A 187 17.50 2.19 3.40
N ASP A 188 16.52 1.50 2.84
CA ASP A 188 16.12 0.19 3.33
C ASP A 188 17.18 -0.89 3.09
N PRO A 189 17.13 -2.03 3.80
CA PRO A 189 18.13 -3.10 3.72
C PRO A 189 18.36 -3.68 2.32
N TYR A 190 17.39 -3.53 1.41
CA TYR A 190 17.46 -4.05 0.05
C TYR A 190 18.13 -3.12 -0.95
N GLN A 191 18.52 -1.93 -0.49
CA GLN A 191 19.17 -0.93 -1.32
C GLN A 191 20.51 -1.41 -1.89
N THR A 192 21.23 -2.22 -1.12
CA THR A 192 22.58 -2.73 -1.45
C THR A 192 22.58 -4.11 -2.08
N VAL A 193 21.42 -4.70 -2.35
CA VAL A 193 21.34 -5.97 -3.09
C VAL A 193 21.89 -5.76 -4.50
N LEU A 194 22.69 -6.71 -4.98
CA LEU A 194 23.26 -6.68 -6.32
C LEU A 194 22.17 -6.95 -7.35
N GLU A 195 21.80 -5.93 -8.08
CA GLU A 195 20.72 -5.94 -9.05
C GLU A 195 21.06 -5.02 -10.23
N TRP A 196 20.18 -4.95 -11.23
CA TRP A 196 20.43 -4.22 -12.47
C TRP A 196 20.85 -2.74 -12.27
N TRP A 197 20.46 -2.08 -11.17
CA TRP A 197 20.83 -0.67 -10.94
C TRP A 197 22.27 -0.47 -10.48
N ASN A 198 22.91 -1.49 -9.92
CA ASN A 198 24.26 -1.42 -9.37
C ASN A 198 25.20 -2.52 -9.89
N THR A 199 24.83 -3.22 -10.98
CA THR A 199 25.64 -4.24 -11.66
C THR A 199 25.74 -3.95 -13.16
N ASP A 200 26.50 -4.74 -13.89
CA ASP A 200 26.63 -4.71 -15.35
C ASP A 200 26.95 -3.32 -15.95
N GLY A 201 27.77 -2.55 -15.23
CA GLY A 201 28.18 -1.21 -15.64
C GLY A 201 27.26 -0.09 -15.17
N ASN A 202 26.19 -0.40 -14.46
CA ASN A 202 25.37 0.58 -13.77
C ASN A 202 25.93 0.89 -12.38
N GLU A 203 25.99 2.16 -12.03
CA GLU A 203 26.55 2.66 -10.76
C GLU A 203 25.52 3.49 -9.98
N TYR A 204 24.22 3.19 -10.13
CA TYR A 204 23.20 3.88 -9.37
C TYR A 204 23.20 3.41 -7.91
N LYS A 205 23.16 4.35 -6.97
CA LYS A 205 23.04 4.02 -5.55
C LYS A 205 21.64 3.48 -5.20
N ALA A 206 20.64 3.92 -5.99
CA ALA A 206 19.26 3.52 -5.82
C ALA A 206 18.56 3.45 -7.18
N PRO A 207 17.53 2.62 -7.35
CA PRO A 207 16.72 2.59 -8.58
C PRO A 207 16.07 3.94 -8.91
N SER A 208 15.78 4.76 -7.89
CA SER A 208 15.21 6.10 -8.05
C SER A 208 16.12 7.05 -8.83
N GLU A 209 17.44 6.92 -8.71
CA GLU A 209 18.37 7.73 -9.49
C GLU A 209 18.19 7.52 -10.99
N HIS A 210 18.04 6.26 -11.40
CA HIS A 210 17.75 5.95 -12.80
C HIS A 210 16.37 6.47 -13.24
N LEU A 211 15.35 6.38 -12.38
CA LEU A 211 14.02 6.93 -12.67
C LEU A 211 14.10 8.44 -12.90
N PHE A 212 14.78 9.17 -12.03
CA PHE A 212 14.94 10.62 -12.13
C PHE A 212 15.77 11.02 -13.38
N GLU A 213 16.80 10.26 -13.70
CA GLU A 213 17.56 10.44 -14.94
C GLU A 213 16.67 10.31 -16.18
N LYS A 214 15.76 9.30 -16.22
CA LYS A 214 14.80 9.14 -17.33
C LYS A 214 13.81 10.30 -17.42
N MET A 215 13.57 11.01 -16.32
CA MET A 215 12.75 12.22 -16.27
C MET A 215 13.54 13.50 -16.58
N ASN A 216 14.84 13.42 -16.88
CA ASN A 216 15.77 14.54 -17.04
C ASN A 216 15.93 15.38 -15.75
N LEU A 217 15.77 14.76 -14.59
CA LEU A 217 16.06 15.36 -13.31
C LEU A 217 17.51 15.07 -12.91
N SER A 218 18.13 15.98 -12.15
CA SER A 218 19.46 15.72 -11.59
C SER A 218 19.42 14.55 -10.59
N ARG A 219 20.53 13.82 -10.45
CA ARG A 219 20.68 12.74 -9.45
C ARG A 219 20.51 13.21 -8.00
N ASN A 220 20.67 14.52 -7.75
CA ASN A 220 20.37 15.18 -6.49
C ASN A 220 19.28 16.23 -6.72
N PRO A 221 17.99 15.88 -6.72
CA PRO A 221 16.95 16.86 -6.49
C PRO A 221 17.24 17.44 -5.11
N GLY A 222 17.54 18.76 -5.04
CA GLY A 222 18.03 19.39 -3.83
C GLY A 222 17.26 18.97 -2.58
N GLU A 223 17.94 18.85 -1.46
CA GLU A 223 17.39 18.45 -0.18
C GLU A 223 16.27 19.38 0.28
N GLY A 224 15.09 19.17 -0.26
CA GLY A 224 13.87 19.74 0.24
C GLY A 224 13.33 18.84 1.33
N THR A 225 13.87 18.90 2.53
CA THR A 225 13.23 18.33 3.70
C THR A 225 11.97 19.14 3.99
N TYR A 226 10.83 18.62 3.55
CA TYR A 226 9.54 19.10 4.05
C TYR A 226 9.32 18.44 5.40
N PRO A 227 9.28 19.18 6.51
CA PRO A 227 8.95 18.60 7.79
C PRO A 227 7.53 18.05 7.74
N VAL A 228 7.40 16.74 7.76
CA VAL A 228 6.11 16.11 7.99
C VAL A 228 5.85 16.21 9.48
N SER A 229 5.03 17.17 9.90
CA SER A 229 4.55 17.19 11.27
C SER A 229 3.56 16.04 11.46
N TYR A 230 3.99 15.01 12.14
CA TYR A 230 3.07 14.03 12.72
C TYR A 230 2.38 14.69 13.90
N THR A 231 1.17 15.17 13.70
CA THR A 231 0.26 15.41 14.82
C THR A 231 -0.37 14.07 15.15
N HIS A 232 -0.07 13.58 16.33
CA HIS A 232 -0.64 12.38 16.96
C HIS A 232 -2.16 12.48 17.12
#